data_8a56723c253c8581da5c87174f348961
#
_entry.id   8a56723c253c8581da5c87174f348961
#
_cell.length_a   1.000
_cell.length_b   1.000
_cell.length_c   1.000
_cell.angle_alpha   90.00
_cell.angle_beta   90.00
_cell.angle_gamma   90.00
#
_symmetry.space_group_name_H-M   'P 1'
#
loop_
_entity.id
_entity.type
_entity.pdbx_description
1 polymer ?
#
loop_
_entity_poly.entity_id
_entity_poly.type
_entity_poly.pdbx_seq_one_letter_code
_entity_poly.pdbx_strand_id
1 'polypeptide(L)'
;MAPDRFDLPTTFVDSPETLAEALPQWFAANILAVDIECSLTGFHHCVLALLQVATHDQAWLVDPLAIPELMRPALLAMAEVPWIVHDSSGDGIVFKRVYDVVPSSVMDTMLLARCLGYPQPGLKTMARLKLGLEIPKEEQDSNWMHRPLREAQISYAARDATLLLPLLRTLAEEAEAKRLDPVVGPALSQLPGEMRRLIHKVRHYQAPENNPVLDKVRHLGLGEEAVELARKLTDLRHRWGNQGDVAAVMELGNRWIVARLEHRPKTKEALERCMPNPRFRRARLEALWEVLGES
;
A
#
# COMPACT_ATOMS: atom_id res chain seq x y z
N MET A 1 14.94 1.77 -27.58
CA MET A 1 14.27 0.71 -26.81
C MET A 1 12.95 1.29 -26.34
N ALA A 2 11.83 0.63 -26.56
CA ALA A 2 10.60 1.02 -25.90
C ALA A 2 10.84 0.94 -24.38
N PRO A 3 10.32 1.90 -23.57
CA PRO A 3 10.42 1.79 -22.11
C PRO A 3 9.84 0.44 -21.70
N ASP A 4 10.55 -0.25 -20.80
CA ASP A 4 10.05 -1.50 -20.22
C ASP A 4 8.71 -1.16 -19.55
N ARG A 5 7.64 -1.88 -19.89
CA ARG A 5 6.28 -1.59 -19.37
C ARG A 5 6.17 -1.71 -17.83
N PHE A 6 7.26 -2.07 -17.17
CA PHE A 6 7.39 -2.19 -15.72
C PHE A 6 8.26 -1.08 -15.10
N ASP A 7 8.88 -0.22 -15.93
CA ASP A 7 9.59 0.96 -15.46
C ASP A 7 8.58 2.08 -15.20
N LEU A 8 8.03 2.10 -14.00
CA LEU A 8 7.10 3.14 -13.57
C LEU A 8 7.85 4.40 -13.12
N PRO A 9 7.24 5.60 -13.22
CA PRO A 9 7.73 6.78 -12.56
C PRO A 9 8.03 6.48 -11.09
N THR A 10 9.23 6.80 -10.63
CA THR A 10 9.67 6.50 -9.27
C THR A 10 9.99 7.77 -8.51
N THR A 11 9.36 7.94 -7.35
CA THR A 11 9.59 9.07 -6.43
C THR A 11 10.36 8.60 -5.21
N PHE A 12 11.41 9.34 -4.82
CA PHE A 12 12.14 9.10 -3.58
C PHE A 12 11.47 9.87 -2.45
N VAL A 13 11.22 9.20 -1.31
CA VAL A 13 10.51 9.75 -0.14
C VAL A 13 11.48 9.74 1.03
N ASP A 14 12.10 10.87 1.29
CA ASP A 14 13.16 11.07 2.30
C ASP A 14 12.90 12.28 3.22
N SER A 15 11.74 12.89 3.10
CA SER A 15 11.36 14.04 3.91
C SER A 15 9.87 13.99 4.30
N PRO A 16 9.45 14.76 5.32
CA PRO A 16 8.05 14.90 5.67
C PRO A 16 7.18 15.38 4.50
N GLU A 17 7.71 16.29 3.67
CA GLU A 17 7.02 16.88 2.53
C GLU A 17 6.74 15.83 1.46
N THR A 18 7.77 15.07 1.05
CA THR A 18 7.61 14.02 0.04
C THR A 18 6.72 12.87 0.54
N LEU A 19 6.76 12.56 1.84
CA LEU A 19 5.82 11.60 2.44
C LEU A 19 4.38 12.13 2.43
N ALA A 20 4.17 13.42 2.73
CA ALA A 20 2.84 14.03 2.68
C ALA A 20 2.22 13.99 1.28
N GLU A 21 3.03 14.16 0.24
CA GLU A 21 2.60 14.06 -1.17
C GLU A 21 2.26 12.61 -1.58
N ALA A 22 3.00 11.62 -1.05
CA ALA A 22 2.80 10.21 -1.37
C ALA A 22 1.55 9.61 -0.69
N LEU A 23 1.32 9.93 0.59
CA LEU A 23 0.25 9.33 1.39
C LEU A 23 -1.15 9.43 0.77
N PRO A 24 -1.61 10.56 0.20
CA PRO A 24 -2.92 10.64 -0.45
C PRO A 24 -3.05 9.68 -1.63
N GLN A 25 -1.97 9.44 -2.36
CA GLN A 25 -1.95 8.51 -3.50
C GLN A 25 -2.05 7.06 -3.01
N TRP A 26 -1.36 6.73 -1.91
CA TRP A 26 -1.49 5.40 -1.27
C TRP A 26 -2.90 5.16 -0.73
N PHE A 27 -3.51 6.15 -0.09
CA PHE A 27 -4.91 6.06 0.36
C PHE A 27 -5.92 5.93 -0.79
N ALA A 28 -5.61 6.50 -1.95
CA ALA A 28 -6.44 6.39 -3.15
C ALA A 28 -6.29 5.03 -3.86
N ALA A 29 -5.24 4.27 -3.56
CA ALA A 29 -5.02 2.96 -4.14
C ALA A 29 -5.99 1.91 -3.55
N ASN A 30 -6.43 0.96 -4.38
CA ASN A 30 -7.21 -0.19 -3.92
C ASN A 30 -6.32 -1.29 -3.33
N ILE A 31 -5.05 -1.29 -3.70
CA ILE A 31 -4.03 -2.24 -3.28
C ILE A 31 -2.65 -1.62 -3.49
N LEU A 32 -1.72 -1.86 -2.57
CA LEU A 32 -0.33 -1.42 -2.66
C LEU A 32 0.58 -2.64 -2.83
N ALA A 33 1.48 -2.58 -3.79
CA ALA A 33 2.59 -3.51 -3.86
C ALA A 33 3.68 -3.03 -2.89
N VAL A 34 4.16 -3.91 -2.02
CA VAL A 34 5.08 -3.56 -0.93
C VAL A 34 6.22 -4.56 -0.89
N ASP A 35 7.43 -4.04 -0.84
CA ASP A 35 8.66 -4.80 -0.67
C ASP A 35 9.62 -4.04 0.25
N ILE A 36 10.65 -4.69 0.78
CA ILE A 36 11.61 -4.04 1.70
C ILE A 36 13.04 -4.51 1.47
N GLU A 37 13.98 -3.61 1.74
CA GLU A 37 15.37 -3.98 1.91
C GLU A 37 15.77 -3.78 3.37
N CYS A 38 16.44 -4.79 3.93
CA CYS A 38 16.83 -4.82 5.33
C CYS A 38 18.33 -5.02 5.48
N SER A 39 18.89 -4.46 6.55
CA SER A 39 20.22 -4.81 7.02
C SER A 39 20.13 -5.61 8.31
N LEU A 40 20.79 -6.76 8.34
CA LEU A 40 20.92 -7.55 9.57
C LEU A 40 22.15 -7.07 10.34
N THR A 41 21.93 -6.29 11.38
CA THR A 41 22.98 -5.89 12.32
C THR A 41 23.01 -6.87 13.50
N GLY A 42 23.78 -7.99 13.35
CA GLY A 42 23.85 -9.06 14.34
C GLY A 42 22.61 -9.97 14.36
N PHE A 43 22.58 -10.93 15.29
CA PHE A 43 21.59 -12.02 15.33
C PHE A 43 20.13 -11.58 15.63
N HIS A 44 19.89 -10.35 16.06
CA HIS A 44 18.57 -9.95 16.57
C HIS A 44 18.07 -8.57 16.13
N HIS A 45 18.84 -7.79 15.39
CA HIS A 45 18.43 -6.44 14.97
C HIS A 45 18.34 -6.34 13.46
N CYS A 46 17.12 -6.37 12.95
CA CYS A 46 16.84 -6.01 11.57
C CYS A 46 16.54 -4.51 11.51
N VAL A 47 17.28 -3.80 10.68
CA VAL A 47 17.03 -2.39 10.37
C VAL A 47 16.37 -2.34 8.99
N LEU A 48 15.18 -1.75 8.89
CA LEU A 48 14.57 -1.43 7.62
C LEU A 48 15.40 -0.36 6.93
N ALA A 49 16.05 -0.71 5.83
CA ALA A 49 16.95 0.17 5.10
C ALA A 49 16.25 0.90 3.94
N LEU A 50 15.25 0.28 3.34
CA LEU A 50 14.42 0.87 2.29
C LEU A 50 13.05 0.20 2.29
N LEU A 51 11.99 0.99 2.08
CA LEU A 51 10.64 0.49 1.84
C LEU A 51 10.23 0.85 0.41
N GLN A 52 9.84 -0.13 -0.36
CA GLN A 52 9.31 0.04 -1.70
C GLN A 52 7.79 -0.04 -1.68
N VAL A 53 7.14 0.93 -2.30
CA VAL A 53 5.68 0.94 -2.46
C VAL A 53 5.38 1.19 -3.93
N ALA A 54 4.45 0.43 -4.51
CA ALA A 54 4.02 0.71 -5.87
C ALA A 54 2.50 0.53 -6.04
N THR A 55 1.96 1.30 -6.97
CA THR A 55 0.63 1.14 -7.55
C THR A 55 0.76 0.63 -8.99
N HIS A 56 -0.31 0.72 -9.78
CA HIS A 56 -0.28 0.30 -11.20
C HIS A 56 0.47 1.32 -12.10
N ASP A 57 0.72 2.53 -11.64
CA ASP A 57 1.23 3.66 -12.44
C ASP A 57 2.39 4.44 -11.80
N GLN A 58 2.69 4.20 -10.53
CA GLN A 58 3.71 4.92 -9.77
C GLN A 58 4.41 4.00 -8.78
N ALA A 59 5.70 4.25 -8.54
CA ALA A 59 6.50 3.66 -7.48
C ALA A 59 7.06 4.73 -6.53
N TRP A 60 7.27 4.36 -5.27
CA TRP A 60 7.92 5.18 -4.25
C TRP A 60 8.99 4.35 -3.54
N LEU A 61 10.16 4.95 -3.37
CA LEU A 61 11.24 4.44 -2.55
C LEU A 61 11.32 5.29 -1.29
N VAL A 62 10.87 4.74 -0.18
CA VAL A 62 10.83 5.45 1.10
C VAL A 62 12.11 5.17 1.86
N ASP A 63 12.80 6.21 2.30
CA ASP A 63 14.02 6.11 3.10
C ASP A 63 13.72 6.17 4.60
N PRO A 64 13.67 5.01 5.31
CA PRO A 64 13.41 5.00 6.74
C PRO A 64 14.51 5.67 7.57
N LEU A 65 15.72 5.78 7.01
CA LEU A 65 16.86 6.38 7.71
C LEU A 65 16.76 7.91 7.72
N ALA A 66 16.10 8.49 6.71
CA ALA A 66 15.89 9.93 6.61
C ALA A 66 14.68 10.41 7.44
N ILE A 67 13.64 9.56 7.57
CA ILE A 67 12.38 9.92 8.25
C ILE A 67 11.97 8.90 9.34
N PRO A 68 12.86 8.48 10.26
CA PRO A 68 12.62 7.36 11.18
C PRO A 68 11.39 7.56 12.07
N GLU A 69 11.13 8.78 12.54
CA GLU A 69 9.99 9.11 13.40
C GLU A 69 8.64 9.02 12.68
N LEU A 70 8.62 9.12 11.36
CA LEU A 70 7.42 9.08 10.54
C LEU A 70 7.12 7.66 10.02
N MET A 71 8.05 6.72 10.11
CA MET A 71 7.87 5.39 9.53
C MET A 71 6.71 4.62 10.16
N ARG A 72 6.65 4.54 11.50
CA ARG A 72 5.54 3.84 12.14
C ARG A 72 4.18 4.44 11.84
N PRO A 73 3.96 5.78 11.96
CA PRO A 73 2.72 6.41 11.52
C PRO A 73 2.40 6.17 10.04
N ALA A 74 3.37 6.26 9.13
CA ALA A 74 3.17 6.01 7.70
C ALA A 74 2.74 4.57 7.42
N LEU A 75 3.41 3.58 8.04
CA LEU A 75 3.05 2.17 7.90
C LEU A 75 1.66 1.86 8.48
N LEU A 76 1.26 2.49 9.59
CA LEU A 76 -0.11 2.36 10.11
C LEU A 76 -1.15 2.91 9.14
N ALA A 77 -0.86 4.03 8.49
CA ALA A 77 -1.72 4.61 7.46
C ALA A 77 -1.80 3.70 6.23
N MET A 78 -0.67 3.20 5.72
CA MET A 78 -0.62 2.23 4.62
C MET A 78 -1.38 0.94 4.94
N ALA A 79 -1.35 0.47 6.20
CA ALA A 79 -2.01 -0.77 6.63
C ALA A 79 -3.55 -0.74 6.52
N GLU A 80 -4.14 0.43 6.27
CA GLU A 80 -5.57 0.55 5.92
C GLU A 80 -5.89 0.04 4.50
N VAL A 81 -4.90 0.04 3.62
CA VAL A 81 -4.99 -0.44 2.24
C VAL A 81 -4.49 -1.89 2.18
N PRO A 82 -5.08 -2.80 1.37
CA PRO A 82 -4.54 -4.14 1.16
C PRO A 82 -3.14 -4.11 0.55
N TRP A 83 -2.25 -5.02 0.97
CA TRP A 83 -0.89 -5.13 0.44
C TRP A 83 -0.71 -6.37 -0.43
N ILE A 84 0.08 -6.23 -1.50
CA ILE A 84 0.69 -7.35 -2.23
C ILE A 84 2.15 -7.43 -1.80
N VAL A 85 2.58 -8.63 -1.43
CA VAL A 85 3.97 -8.92 -1.08
C VAL A 85 4.43 -10.20 -1.79
N HIS A 86 5.73 -10.47 -1.76
CA HIS A 86 6.29 -11.73 -2.22
C HIS A 86 7.15 -12.34 -1.12
N ASP A 87 6.65 -13.38 -0.44
CA ASP A 87 7.21 -13.98 0.78
C ASP A 87 7.03 -13.11 2.04
N SER A 88 5.79 -13.01 2.47
CA SER A 88 5.41 -12.27 3.69
C SER A 88 6.07 -12.79 4.97
N SER A 89 6.71 -13.96 4.94
CA SER A 89 7.35 -14.56 6.13
C SER A 89 8.59 -13.78 6.60
N GLY A 90 9.32 -13.14 5.67
CA GLY A 90 10.48 -12.28 5.98
C GLY A 90 10.03 -10.87 6.39
N ASP A 91 9.38 -10.18 5.48
CA ASP A 91 9.00 -8.76 5.62
C ASP A 91 8.00 -8.53 6.74
N GLY A 92 7.03 -9.45 6.89
CA GLY A 92 6.04 -9.40 7.95
C GLY A 92 6.64 -9.40 9.35
N ILE A 93 7.79 -10.08 9.54
CA ILE A 93 8.51 -10.06 10.79
C ILE A 93 9.06 -8.66 11.08
N VAL A 94 9.60 -7.97 10.06
CA VAL A 94 10.15 -6.62 10.22
C VAL A 94 9.04 -5.65 10.59
N PHE A 95 7.94 -5.63 9.85
CA PHE A 95 6.80 -4.75 10.14
C PHE A 95 6.24 -5.00 11.54
N LYS A 96 6.07 -6.27 11.94
CA LYS A 96 5.54 -6.60 13.26
C LYS A 96 6.52 -6.32 14.38
N ARG A 97 7.80 -6.72 14.26
CA ARG A 97 8.77 -6.63 15.36
C ARG A 97 9.34 -5.22 15.53
N VAL A 98 9.60 -4.51 14.41
CA VAL A 98 10.25 -3.19 14.46
C VAL A 98 9.22 -2.09 14.67
N TYR A 99 8.07 -2.19 14.00
CA TYR A 99 7.08 -1.11 13.97
C TYR A 99 5.76 -1.43 14.68
N ASP A 100 5.56 -2.70 15.08
CA ASP A 100 4.27 -3.20 15.60
C ASP A 100 3.09 -2.88 14.67
N VAL A 101 3.29 -3.11 13.37
CA VAL A 101 2.30 -2.90 12.32
C VAL A 101 1.96 -4.23 11.65
N VAL A 102 0.66 -4.46 11.47
CA VAL A 102 0.13 -5.60 10.71
C VAL A 102 -0.89 -5.06 9.71
N PRO A 103 -0.69 -5.28 8.40
CA PRO A 103 -1.65 -4.85 7.40
C PRO A 103 -3.02 -5.50 7.60
N SER A 104 -4.08 -4.78 7.28
CA SER A 104 -5.46 -5.28 7.41
C SER A 104 -5.77 -6.44 6.46
N SER A 105 -5.06 -6.52 5.33
CA SER A 105 -5.19 -7.58 4.33
C SER A 105 -3.89 -7.70 3.55
N VAL A 106 -3.43 -8.94 3.33
CA VAL A 106 -2.19 -9.24 2.60
C VAL A 106 -2.46 -10.28 1.53
N MET A 107 -1.92 -10.05 0.33
CA MET A 107 -1.80 -11.02 -0.74
C MET A 107 -0.34 -11.39 -0.92
N ASP A 108 0.00 -12.62 -0.60
CA ASP A 108 1.33 -13.17 -0.80
C ASP A 108 1.40 -13.94 -2.13
N THR A 109 2.12 -13.37 -3.10
CA THR A 109 2.26 -13.95 -4.43
C THR A 109 3.10 -15.23 -4.43
N MET A 110 4.05 -15.38 -3.49
CA MET A 110 4.80 -16.62 -3.33
C MET A 110 3.90 -17.75 -2.81
N LEU A 111 3.06 -17.48 -1.81
CA LEU A 111 2.12 -18.46 -1.29
C LEU A 111 1.12 -18.89 -2.37
N LEU A 112 0.59 -17.95 -3.15
CA LEU A 112 -0.30 -18.25 -4.27
C LEU A 112 0.40 -19.13 -5.34
N ALA A 113 1.64 -18.80 -5.69
CA ALA A 113 2.41 -19.59 -6.65
C ALA A 113 2.70 -21.01 -6.13
N ARG A 114 2.98 -21.18 -4.84
CA ARG A 114 3.10 -22.51 -4.23
C ARG A 114 1.81 -23.33 -4.36
N CYS A 115 0.67 -22.72 -4.10
CA CYS A 115 -0.63 -23.39 -4.29
C CYS A 115 -0.91 -23.78 -5.73
N LEU A 116 -0.36 -23.03 -6.70
CA LEU A 116 -0.42 -23.35 -8.14
C LEU A 116 0.58 -24.43 -8.58
N GLY A 117 1.42 -24.94 -7.66
CA GLY A 117 2.35 -26.03 -7.91
C GLY A 117 3.75 -25.61 -8.34
N TYR A 118 4.12 -24.33 -8.18
CA TYR A 118 5.50 -23.86 -8.45
C TYR A 118 6.43 -24.22 -7.27
N PRO A 119 7.45 -25.08 -7.47
CA PRO A 119 8.26 -25.59 -6.37
C PRO A 119 9.27 -24.57 -5.83
N GLN A 120 9.70 -23.63 -6.66
CA GLN A 120 10.66 -22.58 -6.34
C GLN A 120 10.14 -21.21 -6.80
N PRO A 121 9.11 -20.68 -6.14
CA PRO A 121 8.40 -19.50 -6.60
C PRO A 121 9.02 -18.18 -6.12
N GLY A 122 10.37 -18.07 -6.10
CA GLY A 122 11.04 -16.79 -5.81
C GLY A 122 10.72 -15.74 -6.90
N LEU A 123 10.72 -14.45 -6.52
CA LEU A 123 10.25 -13.35 -7.37
C LEU A 123 10.89 -13.36 -8.77
N LYS A 124 12.22 -13.52 -8.86
CA LYS A 124 12.95 -13.59 -10.14
C LYS A 124 12.49 -14.76 -11.00
N THR A 125 12.27 -15.94 -10.40
CA THR A 125 11.77 -17.10 -11.11
C THR A 125 10.36 -16.86 -11.66
N MET A 126 9.51 -16.29 -10.83
CA MET A 126 8.13 -16.00 -11.20
C MET A 126 8.04 -14.88 -12.25
N ALA A 127 8.85 -13.83 -12.14
CA ALA A 127 8.96 -12.76 -13.14
C ALA A 127 9.35 -13.33 -14.51
N ARG A 128 10.35 -14.20 -14.56
CA ARG A 128 10.76 -14.87 -15.79
C ARG A 128 9.64 -15.75 -16.36
N LEU A 129 9.05 -16.60 -15.54
CA LEU A 129 8.05 -17.58 -16.01
C LEU A 129 6.71 -16.95 -16.39
N LYS A 130 6.30 -15.89 -15.68
CA LYS A 130 4.96 -15.30 -15.80
C LYS A 130 4.92 -14.00 -16.58
N LEU A 131 6.00 -13.22 -16.52
CA LEU A 131 6.08 -11.90 -17.14
C LEU A 131 7.07 -11.85 -18.31
N GLY A 132 7.89 -12.91 -18.48
CA GLY A 132 8.94 -12.95 -19.50
C GLY A 132 10.12 -12.04 -19.21
N LEU A 133 10.35 -11.69 -17.94
CA LEU A 133 11.37 -10.74 -17.51
C LEU A 133 12.54 -11.43 -16.82
N GLU A 134 13.76 -11.07 -17.23
CA GLU A 134 14.98 -11.42 -16.52
C GLU A 134 15.36 -10.30 -15.56
N ILE A 135 15.37 -10.60 -14.25
CA ILE A 135 15.79 -9.65 -13.22
C ILE A 135 17.26 -9.91 -12.85
N PRO A 136 18.15 -8.91 -13.00
CA PRO A 136 19.53 -9.04 -12.58
C PRO A 136 19.65 -9.38 -11.09
N LYS A 137 20.68 -10.15 -10.69
CA LYS A 137 20.90 -10.55 -9.28
C LYS A 137 21.80 -9.59 -8.50
N GLU A 138 22.35 -8.60 -9.16
CA GLU A 138 23.54 -7.87 -8.71
C GLU A 138 23.33 -7.03 -7.45
N GLU A 139 22.09 -6.64 -7.14
CA GLU A 139 21.81 -5.74 -6.02
C GLU A 139 21.18 -6.43 -4.79
N GLN A 140 20.85 -7.70 -4.85
CA GLN A 140 20.21 -8.43 -3.74
C GLN A 140 21.05 -8.40 -2.45
N ASP A 141 22.38 -8.51 -2.57
CA ASP A 141 23.31 -8.52 -1.44
C ASP A 141 24.00 -7.15 -1.26
N SER A 142 23.40 -6.09 -1.77
CA SER A 142 23.93 -4.73 -1.69
C SER A 142 23.93 -4.17 -0.28
N ASN A 143 24.82 -3.22 -0.02
CA ASN A 143 24.78 -2.42 1.20
C ASN A 143 23.66 -1.38 1.15
N TRP A 144 22.46 -1.75 1.60
CA TRP A 144 21.27 -0.90 1.63
C TRP A 144 21.30 0.20 2.70
N MET A 145 22.27 0.15 3.62
CA MET A 145 22.45 1.19 4.64
C MET A 145 23.26 2.40 4.13
N HIS A 146 23.96 2.24 3.01
CA HIS A 146 24.76 3.32 2.43
C HIS A 146 23.87 4.38 1.77
N ARG A 147 24.24 5.66 1.92
CA ARG A 147 23.61 6.79 1.25
C ARG A 147 24.66 7.67 0.57
N PRO A 148 24.35 8.24 -0.60
CA PRO A 148 23.15 8.02 -1.40
C PRO A 148 23.09 6.59 -1.98
N LEU A 149 21.88 6.09 -2.28
CA LEU A 149 21.73 4.85 -3.04
C LEU A 149 22.25 5.04 -4.46
N ARG A 150 22.87 3.98 -5.01
CA ARG A 150 23.29 3.94 -6.40
C ARG A 150 22.10 3.82 -7.33
N GLU A 151 22.21 4.33 -8.55
CA GLU A 151 21.15 4.24 -9.56
C GLU A 151 20.69 2.79 -9.83
N ALA A 152 21.64 1.84 -9.82
CA ALA A 152 21.34 0.43 -9.93
C ALA A 152 20.49 -0.11 -8.76
N GLN A 153 20.77 0.34 -7.52
CA GLN A 153 19.96 -0.02 -6.35
C GLN A 153 18.54 0.57 -6.44
N ILE A 154 18.42 1.82 -6.85
CA ILE A 154 17.13 2.50 -7.05
C ILE A 154 16.30 1.75 -8.09
N SER A 155 16.88 1.44 -9.24
CA SER A 155 16.22 0.70 -10.31
C SER A 155 15.83 -0.71 -9.89
N TYR A 156 16.69 -1.42 -9.16
CA TYR A 156 16.42 -2.75 -8.63
C TYR A 156 15.23 -2.72 -7.66
N ALA A 157 15.29 -1.88 -6.63
CA ALA A 157 14.27 -1.78 -5.59
C ALA A 157 12.91 -1.35 -6.15
N ALA A 158 12.88 -0.36 -7.06
CA ALA A 158 11.64 0.05 -7.70
C ALA A 158 11.01 -1.12 -8.48
N ARG A 159 11.83 -1.89 -9.19
CA ARG A 159 11.36 -3.03 -10.01
C ARG A 159 10.77 -4.14 -9.16
N ASP A 160 11.36 -4.50 -8.04
CA ASP A 160 10.87 -5.58 -7.19
C ASP A 160 9.43 -5.29 -6.71
N ALA A 161 9.09 -4.05 -6.37
CA ALA A 161 7.72 -3.66 -6.05
C ALA A 161 6.80 -3.57 -7.29
N THR A 162 7.26 -2.96 -8.41
CA THR A 162 6.40 -2.74 -9.58
C THR A 162 5.97 -4.02 -10.29
N LEU A 163 6.72 -5.11 -10.10
CA LEU A 163 6.39 -6.42 -10.66
C LEU A 163 5.28 -7.15 -9.91
N LEU A 164 5.00 -6.80 -8.65
CA LEU A 164 4.08 -7.58 -7.81
C LEU A 164 2.63 -7.54 -8.30
N LEU A 165 2.16 -6.40 -8.76
CA LEU A 165 0.77 -6.29 -9.26
C LEU A 165 0.55 -7.04 -10.59
N PRO A 166 1.40 -6.88 -11.62
CA PRO A 166 1.33 -7.71 -12.82
C PRO A 166 1.47 -9.20 -12.55
N LEU A 167 2.38 -9.58 -11.65
CA LEU A 167 2.58 -10.97 -11.25
C LEU A 167 1.33 -11.53 -10.57
N LEU A 168 0.75 -10.80 -9.60
CA LEU A 168 -0.47 -11.21 -8.94
C LEU A 168 -1.62 -11.40 -9.94
N ARG A 169 -1.76 -10.49 -10.90
CA ARG A 169 -2.81 -10.57 -11.93
C ARG A 169 -2.69 -11.87 -12.73
N THR A 170 -1.49 -12.17 -13.22
CA THR A 170 -1.23 -13.40 -14.00
C THR A 170 -1.47 -14.66 -13.17
N LEU A 171 -1.02 -14.67 -11.90
CA LEU A 171 -1.25 -15.80 -11.01
C LEU A 171 -2.73 -15.96 -10.63
N ALA A 172 -3.47 -14.86 -10.49
CA ALA A 172 -4.91 -14.91 -10.21
C ALA A 172 -5.72 -15.46 -11.39
N GLU A 173 -5.35 -15.12 -12.63
CA GLU A 173 -5.93 -15.68 -13.85
C GLU A 173 -5.69 -17.19 -13.93
N GLU A 174 -4.45 -17.63 -13.64
CA GLU A 174 -4.12 -19.05 -13.60
C GLU A 174 -4.85 -19.81 -12.50
N ALA A 175 -4.97 -19.20 -11.30
CA ALA A 175 -5.69 -19.80 -10.18
C ALA A 175 -7.16 -20.05 -10.52
N GLU A 176 -7.79 -19.12 -11.23
CA GLU A 176 -9.17 -19.31 -11.66
C GLU A 176 -9.30 -20.39 -12.74
N ALA A 177 -8.39 -20.39 -13.71
CA ALA A 177 -8.38 -21.41 -14.76
C ALA A 177 -8.20 -22.83 -14.17
N LYS A 178 -7.43 -22.96 -13.09
CA LYS A 178 -7.14 -24.22 -12.40
C LYS A 178 -8.04 -24.50 -11.19
N ARG A 179 -9.06 -23.71 -10.93
CA ARG A 179 -9.92 -23.85 -9.73
C ARG A 179 -10.54 -25.23 -9.57
N LEU A 180 -10.87 -25.89 -10.68
CA LEU A 180 -11.47 -27.22 -10.71
C LEU A 180 -10.44 -28.35 -10.91
N ASP A 181 -9.15 -28.01 -10.98
CA ASP A 181 -8.08 -29.00 -11.04
C ASP A 181 -8.04 -29.82 -9.75
N PRO A 182 -7.95 -31.15 -9.80
CA PRO A 182 -8.01 -32.03 -8.62
C PRO A 182 -6.84 -31.85 -7.64
N VAL A 183 -5.73 -31.27 -8.09
CA VAL A 183 -4.54 -31.02 -7.26
C VAL A 183 -4.50 -29.56 -6.79
N VAL A 184 -4.67 -28.62 -7.71
CA VAL A 184 -4.56 -27.18 -7.45
C VAL A 184 -5.79 -26.63 -6.75
N GLY A 185 -6.98 -27.06 -7.11
CA GLY A 185 -8.24 -26.57 -6.51
C GLY A 185 -8.29 -26.75 -5.00
N PRO A 186 -7.98 -27.93 -4.42
CA PRO A 186 -7.88 -28.11 -2.97
C PRO A 186 -6.82 -27.23 -2.31
N ALA A 187 -5.64 -27.04 -2.92
CA ALA A 187 -4.59 -26.17 -2.42
C ALA A 187 -5.05 -24.70 -2.38
N LEU A 188 -5.70 -24.22 -3.42
CA LEU A 188 -6.27 -22.88 -3.48
C LEU A 188 -7.36 -22.67 -2.43
N SER A 189 -8.13 -23.69 -2.10
CA SER A 189 -9.17 -23.62 -1.07
C SER A 189 -8.63 -23.43 0.34
N GLN A 190 -7.37 -23.80 0.58
CA GLN A 190 -6.67 -23.63 1.86
C GLN A 190 -6.12 -22.20 2.05
N LEU A 191 -6.06 -21.40 1.00
CA LEU A 191 -5.66 -19.99 1.13
C LEU A 191 -6.58 -19.24 2.10
N PRO A 192 -6.06 -18.31 2.90
CA PRO A 192 -6.87 -17.45 3.74
C PRO A 192 -8.03 -16.82 2.99
N GLY A 193 -9.20 -16.71 3.62
CA GLY A 193 -10.41 -16.22 2.95
C GLY A 193 -10.25 -14.80 2.38
N GLU A 194 -9.40 -13.98 3.01
CA GLU A 194 -9.06 -12.65 2.52
C GLU A 194 -8.24 -12.70 1.23
N MET A 195 -7.26 -13.60 1.12
CA MET A 195 -6.50 -13.81 -0.12
C MET A 195 -7.40 -14.26 -1.26
N ARG A 196 -8.33 -15.19 -1.02
CA ARG A 196 -9.30 -15.61 -2.03
C ARG A 196 -10.17 -14.45 -2.53
N ARG A 197 -10.59 -13.56 -1.64
CA ARG A 197 -11.34 -12.34 -2.01
C ARG A 197 -10.50 -11.37 -2.82
N LEU A 198 -9.23 -11.19 -2.47
CA LEU A 198 -8.31 -10.32 -3.22
C LEU A 198 -8.01 -10.87 -4.62
N ILE A 199 -7.81 -12.17 -4.78
CA ILE A 199 -7.65 -12.81 -6.10
C ILE A 199 -8.82 -12.45 -7.00
N HIS A 200 -10.05 -12.58 -6.50
CA HIS A 200 -11.25 -12.23 -7.26
C HIS A 200 -11.29 -10.73 -7.62
N LYS A 201 -10.96 -9.84 -6.69
CA LYS A 201 -10.89 -8.40 -6.94
C LYS A 201 -9.86 -8.03 -7.99
N VAL A 202 -8.65 -8.60 -7.91
CA VAL A 202 -7.54 -8.28 -8.82
C VAL A 202 -7.84 -8.67 -10.26
N ARG A 203 -8.55 -9.78 -10.48
CA ARG A 203 -9.01 -10.17 -11.83
C ARG A 203 -9.91 -9.14 -12.49
N HIS A 204 -10.78 -8.51 -11.70
CA HIS A 204 -11.71 -7.49 -12.15
C HIS A 204 -11.19 -6.06 -11.93
N TYR A 205 -9.91 -5.95 -11.52
CA TYR A 205 -9.28 -4.66 -11.29
C TYR A 205 -9.11 -3.95 -12.63
N GLN A 206 -9.92 -2.94 -12.82
CA GLN A 206 -9.66 -1.87 -13.78
C GLN A 206 -8.91 -0.78 -13.01
N ALA A 207 -7.98 -0.07 -13.67
CA ALA A 207 -7.31 1.06 -13.05
C ALA A 207 -8.35 1.97 -12.38
N PRO A 208 -8.11 2.45 -11.15
CA PRO A 208 -9.17 3.10 -10.40
C PRO A 208 -9.59 4.41 -11.05
N GLU A 209 -10.74 4.40 -11.70
CA GLU A 209 -11.57 5.60 -11.79
C GLU A 209 -12.21 5.89 -10.41
N ASN A 210 -12.10 4.95 -9.46
CA ASN A 210 -12.86 4.93 -8.23
C ASN A 210 -11.94 5.04 -7.00
N ASN A 211 -12.15 6.08 -6.23
CA ASN A 211 -11.56 6.27 -4.91
C ASN A 211 -12.13 5.22 -3.93
N PRO A 212 -11.30 4.42 -3.21
CA PRO A 212 -11.75 3.36 -2.29
C PRO A 212 -12.71 3.84 -1.20
N VAL A 213 -12.59 5.10 -0.77
CA VAL A 213 -13.51 5.72 0.20
C VAL A 213 -14.89 5.87 -0.42
N LEU A 214 -14.98 6.39 -1.66
CA LEU A 214 -16.27 6.57 -2.36
C LEU A 214 -16.96 5.23 -2.58
N ASP A 215 -16.22 4.20 -2.98
CA ASP A 215 -16.76 2.85 -3.18
C ASP A 215 -17.26 2.26 -1.86
N LYS A 216 -16.53 2.46 -0.77
CA LYS A 216 -16.96 2.01 0.56
C LYS A 216 -18.23 2.71 1.02
N VAL A 217 -18.32 4.04 0.82
CA VAL A 217 -19.50 4.85 1.17
C VAL A 217 -20.73 4.39 0.38
N ARG A 218 -20.58 4.13 -0.93
CA ARG A 218 -21.65 3.57 -1.78
C ARG A 218 -22.09 2.19 -1.32
N HIS A 219 -21.13 1.31 -1.01
CA HIS A 219 -21.42 -0.05 -0.52
C HIS A 219 -22.18 -0.06 0.80
N LEU A 220 -21.93 0.93 1.67
CA LEU A 220 -22.64 1.11 2.94
C LEU A 220 -24.03 1.74 2.76
N GLY A 221 -24.40 2.16 1.55
CA GLY A 221 -25.71 2.76 1.27
C GLY A 221 -25.93 4.12 1.92
N LEU A 222 -24.87 4.90 2.17
CA LEU A 222 -24.95 6.19 2.90
C LEU A 222 -25.57 7.34 2.07
N GLY A 223 -25.89 7.10 0.79
CA GLY A 223 -26.51 8.07 -0.10
C GLY A 223 -25.51 8.98 -0.84
N GLU A 224 -26.02 9.71 -1.86
CA GLU A 224 -25.18 10.54 -2.73
C GLU A 224 -24.56 11.74 -2.00
N GLU A 225 -25.24 12.28 -1.00
CA GLU A 225 -24.67 13.35 -0.15
C GLU A 225 -23.38 12.88 0.54
N ALA A 226 -23.39 11.69 1.13
CA ALA A 226 -22.19 11.13 1.77
C ALA A 226 -21.07 10.83 0.77
N VAL A 227 -21.40 10.43 -0.46
CA VAL A 227 -20.44 10.27 -1.55
C VAL A 227 -19.76 11.58 -1.91
N GLU A 228 -20.54 12.68 -2.02
CA GLU A 228 -19.99 14.01 -2.30
C GLU A 228 -19.12 14.54 -1.16
N LEU A 229 -19.54 14.34 0.10
CA LEU A 229 -18.72 14.68 1.26
C LEU A 229 -17.42 13.87 1.32
N ALA A 230 -17.47 12.58 0.95
CA ALA A 230 -16.28 11.73 0.85
C ALA A 230 -15.30 12.30 -0.19
N ARG A 231 -15.80 12.76 -1.35
CA ARG A 231 -14.98 13.40 -2.39
C ARG A 231 -14.32 14.67 -1.84
N LYS A 232 -15.09 15.58 -1.25
CA LYS A 232 -14.56 16.82 -0.65
C LYS A 232 -13.50 16.54 0.42
N LEU A 233 -13.67 15.52 1.27
CA LEU A 233 -12.68 15.15 2.30
C LEU A 233 -11.41 14.54 1.70
N THR A 234 -11.53 13.73 0.65
CA THR A 234 -10.35 13.19 -0.05
C THR A 234 -9.60 14.28 -0.82
N ASP A 235 -10.29 15.24 -1.44
CA ASP A 235 -9.68 16.40 -2.09
C ASP A 235 -8.98 17.31 -1.07
N LEU A 236 -9.56 17.49 0.13
CA LEU A 236 -8.93 18.23 1.23
C LEU A 236 -7.64 17.54 1.69
N ARG A 237 -7.66 16.22 1.82
CA ARG A 237 -6.47 15.42 2.13
C ARG A 237 -5.35 15.61 1.09
N HIS A 238 -5.68 15.56 -0.20
CA HIS A 238 -4.72 15.82 -1.28
C HIS A 238 -4.12 17.22 -1.21
N ARG A 239 -4.96 18.25 -0.95
CA ARG A 239 -4.46 19.62 -0.77
C ARG A 239 -3.47 19.74 0.40
N TRP A 240 -3.75 19.09 1.54
CA TRP A 240 -2.83 19.08 2.68
C TRP A 240 -1.54 18.32 2.38
N GLY A 241 -1.62 17.22 1.63
CA GLY A 241 -0.43 16.50 1.13
C GLY A 241 0.47 17.40 0.30
N ASN A 242 -0.10 18.09 -0.68
CA ASN A 242 0.64 19.04 -1.52
C ASN A 242 1.21 20.26 -0.75
N GLN A 243 0.71 20.50 0.47
CA GLN A 243 1.27 21.51 1.38
C GLN A 243 2.31 20.95 2.36
N GLY A 244 2.69 19.66 2.23
CA GLY A 244 3.64 19.00 3.12
C GLY A 244 3.10 18.68 4.51
N ASP A 245 1.77 18.72 4.75
CA ASP A 245 1.17 18.47 6.05
C ASP A 245 0.93 16.98 6.30
N VAL A 246 2.01 16.25 6.52
CA VAL A 246 1.99 14.81 6.81
C VAL A 246 1.01 14.44 7.94
N ALA A 247 0.99 15.24 9.03
CA ALA A 247 0.15 14.94 10.18
C ALA A 247 -1.34 15.02 9.83
N ALA A 248 -1.73 16.05 9.06
CA ALA A 248 -3.11 16.22 8.61
C ALA A 248 -3.53 15.09 7.64
N VAL A 249 -2.67 14.70 6.74
CA VAL A 249 -2.93 13.60 5.79
C VAL A 249 -3.12 12.27 6.52
N MET A 250 -2.26 11.95 7.49
CA MET A 250 -2.36 10.70 8.26
C MET A 250 -3.63 10.63 9.12
N GLU A 251 -4.01 11.75 9.75
CA GLU A 251 -5.24 11.82 10.57
C GLU A 251 -6.50 11.65 9.71
N LEU A 252 -6.46 12.04 8.44
CA LEU A 252 -7.57 11.93 7.49
C LEU A 252 -7.51 10.62 6.68
N GLY A 253 -7.18 9.51 7.34
CA GLY A 253 -7.16 8.18 6.74
C GLY A 253 -8.53 7.72 6.25
N ASN A 254 -8.55 6.70 5.40
CA ASN A 254 -9.78 6.19 4.81
C ASN A 254 -10.81 5.76 5.86
N ARG A 255 -10.35 5.08 6.93
CA ARG A 255 -11.21 4.63 8.04
C ARG A 255 -11.84 5.80 8.78
N TRP A 256 -11.06 6.86 9.00
CA TRP A 256 -11.57 8.05 9.68
C TRP A 256 -12.67 8.72 8.86
N ILE A 257 -12.47 8.89 7.56
CA ILE A 257 -13.46 9.48 6.64
C ILE A 257 -14.76 8.67 6.67
N VAL A 258 -14.68 7.36 6.44
CA VAL A 258 -15.86 6.49 6.43
C VAL A 258 -16.61 6.57 7.75
N ALA A 259 -15.93 6.45 8.89
CA ALA A 259 -16.56 6.52 10.21
C ALA A 259 -17.25 7.86 10.49
N ARG A 260 -16.72 8.98 9.95
CA ARG A 260 -17.38 10.31 10.10
C ARG A 260 -18.60 10.45 9.20
N LEU A 261 -18.66 9.76 8.07
CA LEU A 261 -19.82 9.76 7.19
C LEU A 261 -20.92 8.80 7.69
N GLU A 262 -20.56 7.68 8.32
CA GLU A 262 -21.51 6.80 9.00
C GLU A 262 -22.14 7.46 10.24
N HIS A 263 -21.33 8.21 10.99
CA HIS A 263 -21.71 8.86 12.24
C HIS A 263 -21.34 10.35 12.19
N ARG A 264 -22.04 11.08 11.31
CA ARG A 264 -21.77 12.48 11.05
C ARG A 264 -21.92 13.34 12.31
N PRO A 265 -20.89 14.10 12.72
CA PRO A 265 -20.97 14.99 13.84
C PRO A 265 -21.94 16.13 13.55
N LYS A 266 -22.90 16.35 14.43
CA LYS A 266 -23.94 17.38 14.26
C LYS A 266 -23.51 18.76 14.76
N THR A 267 -22.40 18.87 15.48
CA THR A 267 -21.83 20.12 15.96
C THR A 267 -20.32 20.11 15.83
N LYS A 268 -19.73 21.29 15.78
CA LYS A 268 -18.29 21.48 15.71
C LYS A 268 -17.56 20.87 16.90
N GLU A 269 -18.14 20.96 18.10
CA GLU A 269 -17.60 20.34 19.32
C GLU A 269 -17.66 18.82 19.25
N ALA A 270 -18.69 18.26 18.59
CA ALA A 270 -18.77 16.82 18.35
C ALA A 270 -17.68 16.35 17.37
N LEU A 271 -17.42 17.11 16.31
CA LEU A 271 -16.31 16.86 15.38
C LEU A 271 -14.98 16.95 16.10
N GLU A 272 -14.78 18.00 16.91
CA GLU A 272 -13.56 18.19 17.68
C GLU A 272 -13.22 16.99 18.58
N ARG A 273 -14.22 16.41 19.25
CA ARG A 273 -14.03 15.21 20.09
C ARG A 273 -13.62 13.96 19.30
N CYS A 274 -13.92 13.93 18.00
CA CYS A 274 -13.53 12.82 17.12
C CYS A 274 -12.11 12.96 16.58
N MET A 275 -11.44 14.08 16.80
CA MET A 275 -10.10 14.35 16.32
C MET A 275 -9.09 14.03 17.44
N PRO A 276 -8.27 12.98 17.30
CA PRO A 276 -7.43 12.49 18.41
C PRO A 276 -6.29 13.45 18.75
N ASN A 277 -5.70 14.11 17.75
CA ASN A 277 -4.52 14.95 17.93
C ASN A 277 -4.89 16.41 18.22
N PRO A 278 -4.54 16.98 19.42
CA PRO A 278 -4.87 18.37 19.76
C PRO A 278 -4.26 19.42 18.82
N ARG A 279 -3.06 19.16 18.26
CA ARG A 279 -2.43 20.08 17.29
C ARG A 279 -3.20 20.06 15.97
N PHE A 280 -3.59 18.88 15.51
CA PHE A 280 -4.41 18.70 14.33
C PHE A 280 -5.77 19.41 14.48
N ARG A 281 -6.47 19.22 15.61
CA ARG A 281 -7.75 19.87 15.92
C ARG A 281 -7.70 21.38 15.69
N ARG A 282 -6.75 22.06 16.35
CA ARG A 282 -6.67 23.53 16.31
C ARG A 282 -6.46 24.07 14.90
N ALA A 283 -5.63 23.41 14.10
CA ALA A 283 -5.26 23.89 12.78
C ALA A 283 -6.28 23.53 11.69
N ARG A 284 -7.07 22.47 11.88
CA ARG A 284 -7.86 21.85 10.79
C ARG A 284 -9.36 21.71 11.07
N LEU A 285 -9.80 22.00 12.30
CA LEU A 285 -11.21 21.88 12.69
C LEU A 285 -12.14 22.72 11.79
N GLU A 286 -11.74 23.95 11.45
CA GLU A 286 -12.54 24.82 10.59
C GLU A 286 -12.71 24.20 9.19
N ALA A 287 -11.62 23.81 8.54
CA ALA A 287 -11.67 23.25 7.21
C ALA A 287 -12.48 21.93 7.13
N LEU A 288 -12.41 21.11 8.18
CA LEU A 288 -13.23 19.90 8.26
C LEU A 288 -14.70 20.21 8.53
N TRP A 289 -14.96 21.23 9.37
CA TRP A 289 -16.32 21.66 9.67
C TRP A 289 -17.00 22.32 8.47
N GLU A 290 -16.27 23.10 7.66
CA GLU A 290 -16.75 23.61 6.38
C GLU A 290 -17.25 22.50 5.45
N VAL A 291 -16.57 21.36 5.45
CA VAL A 291 -16.98 20.19 4.61
C VAL A 291 -18.14 19.43 5.25
N LEU A 292 -18.07 19.14 6.57
CA LEU A 292 -19.00 18.23 7.25
C LEU A 292 -20.24 18.95 7.83
N GLY A 293 -20.15 20.24 8.09
CA GLY A 293 -21.20 21.04 8.73
C GLY A 293 -22.18 21.69 7.74
N GLU A 294 -21.88 21.74 6.44
CA GLU A 294 -22.74 22.30 5.39
C GLU A 294 -23.92 21.36 5.07
N SER A 295 -24.94 21.32 5.94
CA SER A 295 -26.22 20.65 5.66
C SER A 295 -27.36 21.28 6.41
#